data_f5a12f1d3f67825e403b5de8f19e8056
#
_entry.id   f5a12f1d3f67825e403b5de8f19e8056
#
_cell.length_a   1.000
_cell.length_b   1.000
_cell.length_c   1.000
_cell.angle_alpha   90.00
_cell.angle_beta   90.00
_cell.angle_gamma   90.00
#
_symmetry.space_group_name_H-M   'P 1'
#
loop_
_entity.id
_entity.type
_entity.pdbx_description
1 polymer ?
#
loop_
_entity_poly.entity_id
_entity_poly.type
_entity_poly.pdbx_seq_one_letter_code
_entity_poly.pdbx_strand_id
1 'polypeptide(L)'
;MDKLEKEVILDQLHTEKTVLRELRRQYERALRDIENRIKILQADDTPSRAYQADYQKSLKKQVEAILEKLHADEYDTIHKYLTDSYTDGYVGTMYAMGKGSKGIHVITPIDRNAAHKAIITDSKLKTELYAALGYDMDELKKHVRQEITRGIATSLPYEQIARNISDRTMLPLANANRIVRTEGHRIQQASADDARNAAKAKGADVVKQWDASLDGATRPVHRQLDGQIREVDEPFEAGGYKVMYPGKFGRPEQDCNCRCVALTRARWALDEKELETLKERAKFFGLDKTEDFTDYKKKYLKAAKTVENTGKSGIIKADKVISGHASTPKKAAPGIRVIDRKNAGGAVNVRSFYGDDGMKQKDLHTDDHGFPNRHKFGQHGEHAHDYEWDEDGRLKNKTTREISKEERERSGDIF
;
A
#
# COMPACT_ATOMS: atom_id res chain seq x y z
N MET A 1 -7.93 -10.82 -20.50
CA MET A 1 -8.19 -10.16 -19.20
C MET A 1 -9.63 -10.45 -18.78
N ASP A 2 -9.81 -10.96 -17.57
CA ASP A 2 -11.16 -11.23 -17.04
C ASP A 2 -11.79 -9.98 -16.40
N LYS A 3 -13.04 -10.12 -15.92
CA LYS A 3 -13.79 -9.00 -15.32
C LYS A 3 -13.12 -8.47 -14.04
N LEU A 4 -12.55 -9.35 -13.22
CA LEU A 4 -11.96 -9.01 -11.93
C LEU A 4 -10.61 -8.29 -12.12
N GLU A 5 -9.77 -8.79 -13.00
CA GLU A 5 -8.53 -8.13 -13.39
C GLU A 5 -8.79 -6.74 -13.97
N LYS A 6 -9.83 -6.61 -14.82
CA LYS A 6 -10.24 -5.32 -15.37
C LYS A 6 -10.68 -4.34 -14.27
N GLU A 7 -11.42 -4.81 -13.27
CA GLU A 7 -11.86 -4.00 -12.13
C GLU A 7 -10.66 -3.43 -11.37
N VAL A 8 -9.68 -4.28 -11.04
CA VAL A 8 -8.43 -3.87 -10.37
C VAL A 8 -7.68 -2.82 -11.18
N ILE A 9 -7.52 -3.03 -12.48
CA ILE A 9 -6.82 -2.08 -13.35
C ILE A 9 -7.57 -0.75 -13.44
N LEU A 10 -8.89 -0.76 -13.51
CA LEU A 10 -9.70 0.47 -13.53
C LEU A 10 -9.56 1.25 -12.21
N ASP A 11 -9.53 0.58 -11.07
CA ASP A 11 -9.28 1.22 -9.77
C ASP A 11 -7.88 1.85 -9.71
N GLN A 12 -6.86 1.13 -10.15
CA GLN A 12 -5.48 1.65 -10.24
C GLN A 12 -5.39 2.89 -11.15
N LEU A 13 -6.04 2.87 -12.31
CA LEU A 13 -6.11 4.03 -13.21
C LEU A 13 -6.88 5.21 -12.60
N HIS A 14 -7.91 4.94 -11.81
CA HIS A 14 -8.64 5.98 -11.08
C HIS A 14 -7.76 6.65 -10.03
N THR A 15 -7.01 5.86 -9.26
CA THR A 15 -6.03 6.33 -8.28
C THR A 15 -4.95 7.18 -8.95
N GLU A 16 -4.36 6.71 -10.06
CA GLU A 16 -3.39 7.48 -10.85
C GLU A 16 -3.96 8.85 -11.26
N LYS A 17 -5.15 8.87 -11.87
CA LYS A 17 -5.80 10.13 -12.29
C LYS A 17 -6.03 11.09 -11.11
N THR A 18 -6.28 10.57 -9.92
CA THR A 18 -6.50 11.38 -8.73
C THR A 18 -5.19 12.02 -8.27
N VAL A 19 -4.11 11.27 -8.25
CA VAL A 19 -2.76 11.78 -7.93
C VAL A 19 -2.29 12.83 -8.94
N LEU A 20 -2.47 12.58 -10.25
CA LEU A 20 -2.12 13.54 -11.29
C LEU A 20 -2.90 14.86 -11.16
N ARG A 21 -4.17 14.81 -10.74
CA ARG A 21 -4.97 16.02 -10.45
C ARG A 21 -4.47 16.74 -9.20
N GLU A 22 -4.06 15.99 -8.17
CA GLU A 22 -3.52 16.61 -6.95
C GLU A 22 -2.19 17.31 -7.22
N LEU A 23 -1.27 16.67 -7.94
CA LEU A 23 -0.02 17.32 -8.37
C LEU A 23 -0.30 18.62 -9.14
N ARG A 24 -1.21 18.59 -10.11
CA ARG A 24 -1.61 19.79 -10.84
C ARG A 24 -2.10 20.90 -9.90
N ARG A 25 -2.95 20.58 -8.92
CA ARG A 25 -3.45 21.55 -7.93
C ARG A 25 -2.35 22.14 -7.07
N GLN A 26 -1.35 21.34 -6.69
CA GLN A 26 -0.19 21.82 -5.93
C GLN A 26 0.61 22.86 -6.72
N TYR A 27 0.88 22.56 -8.00
CA TYR A 27 1.56 23.49 -8.90
C TYR A 27 0.76 24.76 -9.17
N GLU A 28 -0.54 24.64 -9.44
CA GLU A 28 -1.43 25.80 -9.65
C GLU A 28 -1.55 26.67 -8.37
N ARG A 29 -1.53 26.05 -7.18
CA ARG A 29 -1.51 26.78 -5.91
C ARG A 29 -0.21 27.55 -5.75
N ALA A 30 0.93 26.91 -5.94
CA ALA A 30 2.23 27.56 -5.86
C ALA A 30 2.35 28.73 -6.85
N LEU A 31 1.85 28.56 -8.09
CA LEU A 31 1.81 29.64 -9.09
C LEU A 31 0.96 30.83 -8.62
N ARG A 32 -0.25 30.58 -8.12
CA ARG A 32 -1.11 31.66 -7.57
C ARG A 32 -0.44 32.39 -6.40
N ASP A 33 0.23 31.65 -5.53
CA ASP A 33 0.95 32.24 -4.38
C ASP A 33 2.13 33.10 -4.85
N ILE A 34 2.87 32.69 -5.87
CA ILE A 34 3.95 33.45 -6.50
C ILE A 34 3.37 34.71 -7.16
N GLU A 35 2.32 34.59 -7.98
CA GLU A 35 1.64 35.71 -8.64
C GLU A 35 1.14 36.75 -7.62
N ASN A 36 0.53 36.30 -6.52
CA ASN A 36 0.06 37.18 -5.45
C ASN A 36 1.23 37.95 -4.80
N ARG A 37 2.38 37.28 -4.58
CA ARG A 37 3.58 37.93 -4.06
C ARG A 37 4.14 39.00 -5.01
N ILE A 38 4.10 38.72 -6.31
CA ILE A 38 4.52 39.66 -7.35
C ILE A 38 3.55 40.86 -7.42
N LYS A 39 2.23 40.65 -7.34
CA LYS A 39 1.22 41.73 -7.36
C LYS A 39 1.32 42.70 -6.17
N ILE A 40 1.69 42.22 -5.00
CA ILE A 40 1.91 43.07 -3.82
C ILE A 40 3.02 44.13 -4.11
N LEU A 41 3.95 43.82 -5.01
CA LEU A 41 4.98 44.74 -5.49
C LEU A 41 4.43 45.94 -6.26
N GLN A 42 3.28 45.78 -6.95
CA GLN A 42 2.69 46.86 -7.74
C GLN A 42 2.03 47.95 -6.90
N ALA A 43 1.61 47.59 -5.69
CA ALA A 43 0.83 48.49 -4.84
C ALA A 43 1.69 49.54 -4.10
N ASP A 44 3.01 49.38 -4.09
CA ASP A 44 3.95 50.29 -3.40
C ASP A 44 4.66 51.21 -4.39
N ASP A 45 4.09 52.39 -4.60
CA ASP A 45 4.58 53.45 -5.49
C ASP A 45 5.79 54.26 -4.95
N THR A 46 6.48 53.79 -3.91
CA THR A 46 7.59 54.55 -3.27
C THR A 46 8.97 53.99 -3.65
N PRO A 47 9.83 54.83 -4.24
CA PRO A 47 11.08 54.35 -4.79
C PRO A 47 12.32 54.95 -4.19
N SER A 48 12.94 54.35 -3.22
CA SER A 48 14.39 54.45 -3.12
C SER A 48 15.04 53.18 -3.67
N ARG A 49 16.16 53.33 -4.42
CA ARG A 49 16.86 52.15 -5.03
C ARG A 49 17.32 51.15 -3.96
N ALA A 50 17.62 51.61 -2.76
CA ALA A 50 17.98 50.74 -1.64
C ALA A 50 16.79 49.92 -1.14
N TYR A 51 15.61 50.51 -1.02
CA TYR A 51 14.37 49.83 -0.63
C TYR A 51 13.96 48.79 -1.66
N GLN A 52 14.10 49.07 -2.97
CA GLN A 52 13.83 48.12 -4.05
C GLN A 52 14.76 46.90 -4.00
N ALA A 53 16.03 47.05 -3.66
CA ALA A 53 16.99 45.95 -3.56
C ALA A 53 16.66 44.99 -2.38
N ASP A 54 16.33 45.53 -1.21
CA ASP A 54 15.94 44.74 -0.04
C ASP A 54 14.59 44.05 -0.26
N TYR A 55 13.66 44.75 -0.90
CA TYR A 55 12.37 44.15 -1.27
C TYR A 55 12.50 43.03 -2.26
N GLN A 56 13.32 43.18 -3.31
CA GLN A 56 13.63 42.08 -4.28
C GLN A 56 14.26 40.89 -3.60
N LYS A 57 15.13 41.08 -2.64
CA LYS A 57 15.75 40.03 -1.84
C LYS A 57 14.71 39.29 -1.00
N SER A 58 13.79 40.01 -0.38
CA SER A 58 12.67 39.47 0.38
C SER A 58 11.73 38.68 -0.49
N LEU A 59 11.33 39.20 -1.67
CA LEU A 59 10.49 38.49 -2.62
C LEU A 59 11.11 37.16 -3.08
N LYS A 60 12.39 37.19 -3.49
CA LYS A 60 13.11 35.98 -3.89
C LYS A 60 13.06 34.90 -2.80
N LYS A 61 13.30 35.30 -1.53
CA LYS A 61 13.24 34.38 -0.38
C LYS A 61 11.83 33.81 -0.17
N GLN A 62 10.78 34.61 -0.34
CA GLN A 62 9.40 34.16 -0.22
C GLN A 62 9.01 33.19 -1.33
N VAL A 63 9.43 33.48 -2.56
CA VAL A 63 9.19 32.57 -3.70
C VAL A 63 9.96 31.26 -3.53
N GLU A 64 11.19 31.30 -3.05
CA GLU A 64 11.95 30.09 -2.72
C GLU A 64 11.24 29.21 -1.69
N ALA A 65 10.70 29.81 -0.64
CA ALA A 65 9.92 29.06 0.36
C ALA A 65 8.65 28.42 -0.21
N ILE A 66 7.96 29.09 -1.16
CA ILE A 66 6.80 28.52 -1.87
C ILE A 66 7.24 27.30 -2.71
N LEU A 67 8.35 27.39 -3.43
CA LEU A 67 8.88 26.32 -4.25
C LEU A 67 9.43 25.16 -3.42
N GLU A 68 10.04 25.41 -2.27
CA GLU A 68 10.46 24.37 -1.33
C GLU A 68 9.28 23.60 -0.76
N LYS A 69 8.21 24.31 -0.42
CA LYS A 69 6.97 23.69 0.02
C LYS A 69 6.34 22.85 -1.10
N LEU A 70 6.29 23.37 -2.33
CA LEU A 70 5.79 22.62 -3.49
C LEU A 70 6.57 21.31 -3.67
N HIS A 71 7.89 21.37 -3.57
CA HIS A 71 8.75 20.18 -3.72
C HIS A 71 8.48 19.14 -2.63
N ALA A 72 8.32 19.57 -1.37
CA ALA A 72 7.97 18.65 -0.27
C ALA A 72 6.58 18.02 -0.47
N ASP A 73 5.58 18.83 -0.80
CA ASP A 73 4.19 18.35 -1.06
C ASP A 73 4.14 17.37 -2.25
N GLU A 74 4.89 17.65 -3.31
CA GLU A 74 5.04 16.79 -4.49
C GLU A 74 5.67 15.44 -4.13
N TYR A 75 6.79 15.48 -3.40
CA TYR A 75 7.50 14.28 -2.95
C TYR A 75 6.59 13.39 -2.10
N ASP A 76 5.91 13.95 -1.12
CA ASP A 76 5.01 13.22 -0.23
C ASP A 76 3.84 12.59 -1.00
N THR A 77 3.28 13.33 -1.96
CA THR A 77 2.19 12.85 -2.81
C THR A 77 2.62 11.66 -3.66
N ILE A 78 3.78 11.76 -4.31
CA ILE A 78 4.32 10.68 -5.15
C ILE A 78 4.71 9.47 -4.29
N HIS A 79 5.43 9.69 -3.19
CA HIS A 79 5.86 8.60 -2.30
C HIS A 79 4.67 7.80 -1.74
N LYS A 80 3.65 8.51 -1.27
CA LYS A 80 2.41 7.88 -0.81
C LYS A 80 1.75 7.06 -1.92
N TYR A 81 1.62 7.63 -3.11
CA TYR A 81 1.04 6.93 -4.26
C TYR A 81 1.82 5.66 -4.61
N LEU A 82 3.15 5.68 -4.63
CA LEU A 82 3.97 4.51 -4.93
C LEU A 82 3.80 3.41 -3.88
N THR A 83 3.67 3.79 -2.60
CA THR A 83 3.40 2.86 -1.50
C THR A 83 2.01 2.22 -1.61
N ASP A 84 1.00 3.02 -1.90
CA ASP A 84 -0.37 2.54 -2.13
C ASP A 84 -0.43 1.65 -3.38
N SER A 85 0.30 1.98 -4.46
CA SER A 85 0.38 1.20 -5.69
C SER A 85 0.94 -0.20 -5.48
N TYR A 86 1.93 -0.36 -4.59
CA TYR A 86 2.42 -1.70 -4.23
C TYR A 86 1.33 -2.53 -3.55
N THR A 87 0.65 -1.94 -2.59
CA THR A 87 -0.47 -2.58 -1.88
C THR A 87 -1.58 -2.98 -2.86
N ASP A 88 -1.95 -2.09 -3.76
CA ASP A 88 -3.03 -2.30 -4.73
C ASP A 88 -2.69 -3.40 -5.75
N GLY A 89 -1.46 -3.45 -6.22
CA GLY A 89 -1.01 -4.50 -7.13
C GLY A 89 -1.00 -5.88 -6.45
N TYR A 90 -0.51 -5.95 -5.22
CA TYR A 90 -0.47 -7.19 -4.44
C TYR A 90 -1.89 -7.72 -4.13
N VAL A 91 -2.71 -6.87 -3.51
CA VAL A 91 -4.06 -7.24 -3.09
C VAL A 91 -4.98 -7.46 -4.30
N GLY A 92 -4.81 -6.68 -5.37
CA GLY A 92 -5.54 -6.84 -6.62
C GLY A 92 -5.28 -8.19 -7.28
N THR A 93 -4.04 -8.66 -7.24
CA THR A 93 -3.68 -9.99 -7.74
C THR A 93 -4.33 -11.10 -6.89
N MET A 94 -4.29 -10.97 -5.55
CA MET A 94 -4.97 -11.90 -4.64
C MET A 94 -6.49 -11.86 -4.81
N TYR A 95 -7.08 -10.70 -5.10
CA TYR A 95 -8.51 -10.56 -5.41
C TYR A 95 -8.89 -11.31 -6.69
N ALA A 96 -8.15 -11.11 -7.76
CA ALA A 96 -8.41 -11.79 -9.03
C ALA A 96 -8.28 -13.32 -8.90
N MET A 97 -7.31 -13.80 -8.15
CA MET A 97 -7.16 -15.24 -7.84
C MET A 97 -8.29 -15.76 -6.95
N GLY A 98 -8.64 -15.01 -5.90
CA GLY A 98 -9.60 -15.44 -4.89
C GLY A 98 -11.04 -15.49 -5.40
N LYS A 99 -11.45 -14.48 -6.14
CA LYS A 99 -12.80 -14.38 -6.75
C LYS A 99 -12.88 -15.05 -8.13
N GLY A 100 -11.75 -15.44 -8.72
CA GLY A 100 -11.69 -16.16 -9.98
C GLY A 100 -12.36 -17.55 -9.90
N SER A 101 -12.43 -18.23 -11.03
CA SER A 101 -13.31 -19.40 -11.30
C SER A 101 -13.33 -20.52 -10.26
N LYS A 102 -12.41 -20.56 -9.28
CA LYS A 102 -12.39 -21.62 -8.25
C LYS A 102 -12.11 -21.14 -6.81
N GLY A 103 -12.08 -19.82 -6.55
CA GLY A 103 -12.07 -19.28 -5.19
C GLY A 103 -10.81 -19.62 -4.39
N ILE A 104 -9.62 -19.47 -5.00
CA ILE A 104 -8.33 -19.64 -4.31
C ILE A 104 -8.07 -18.39 -3.47
N HIS A 105 -8.47 -18.40 -2.21
CA HIS A 105 -8.22 -17.31 -1.30
C HIS A 105 -6.93 -17.55 -0.51
N VAL A 106 -5.80 -17.15 -1.09
CA VAL A 106 -4.52 -17.13 -0.36
C VAL A 106 -4.40 -15.81 0.38
N ILE A 107 -4.24 -15.86 1.70
CA ILE A 107 -4.01 -14.70 2.53
C ILE A 107 -2.57 -14.78 3.04
N THR A 108 -1.72 -13.91 2.50
CA THR A 108 -0.34 -13.75 2.93
C THR A 108 -0.09 -12.30 3.33
N PRO A 109 0.64 -12.04 4.41
CA PRO A 109 1.07 -10.68 4.72
C PRO A 109 1.88 -10.08 3.57
N ILE A 110 1.74 -8.79 3.35
CA ILE A 110 2.61 -8.05 2.44
C ILE A 110 4.00 -7.97 3.08
N ASP A 111 5.02 -8.47 2.40
CA ASP A 111 6.39 -8.34 2.87
C ASP A 111 6.85 -6.88 2.74
N ARG A 112 7.05 -6.23 3.89
CA ARG A 112 7.49 -4.83 3.95
C ARG A 112 8.88 -4.63 3.33
N ASN A 113 9.75 -5.63 3.42
CA ASN A 113 11.08 -5.55 2.80
C ASN A 113 10.97 -5.66 1.28
N ALA A 114 10.09 -6.52 0.75
CA ALA A 114 9.82 -6.60 -0.68
C ALA A 114 9.19 -5.29 -1.19
N ALA A 115 8.24 -4.72 -0.45
CA ALA A 115 7.65 -3.42 -0.78
C ALA A 115 8.70 -2.31 -0.79
N HIS A 116 9.51 -2.20 0.27
CA HIS A 116 10.60 -1.24 0.34
C HIS A 116 11.62 -1.45 -0.79
N LYS A 117 11.99 -2.70 -1.08
CA LYS A 117 12.87 -3.03 -2.19
C LYS A 117 12.29 -2.58 -3.53
N ALA A 118 11.03 -2.88 -3.82
CA ALA A 118 10.37 -2.49 -5.06
C ALA A 118 10.28 -0.97 -5.22
N ILE A 119 9.96 -0.23 -4.15
CA ILE A 119 9.79 1.23 -4.17
C ILE A 119 11.14 1.93 -4.19
N ILE A 120 12.09 1.47 -3.40
CA ILE A 120 13.34 2.19 -3.13
C ILE A 120 14.56 1.60 -3.85
N THR A 121 14.72 0.27 -3.93
CA THR A 121 15.97 -0.36 -4.41
C THR A 121 15.92 -0.74 -5.88
N ASP A 122 14.81 -1.29 -6.35
CA ASP A 122 14.65 -1.77 -7.72
C ASP A 122 14.24 -0.68 -8.70
N SER A 123 13.87 0.50 -8.21
CA SER A 123 13.75 1.67 -9.06
C SER A 123 15.15 2.02 -9.58
N LYS A 124 15.43 1.73 -10.84
CA LYS A 124 16.65 2.25 -11.50
C LYS A 124 16.61 3.77 -11.63
N LEU A 125 15.42 4.33 -11.47
CA LEU A 125 15.15 5.76 -11.34
C LEU A 125 15.37 6.28 -9.90
N LYS A 126 15.75 5.42 -8.95
CA LYS A 126 15.82 5.78 -7.52
C LYS A 126 16.75 6.96 -7.24
N THR A 127 17.95 6.92 -7.78
CA THR A 127 18.89 8.04 -7.71
C THR A 127 18.47 9.15 -8.67
N GLU A 128 17.78 8.81 -9.76
CA GLU A 128 17.35 9.70 -10.80
C GLU A 128 15.94 10.27 -10.55
N LEU A 129 15.02 9.54 -9.88
CA LEU A 129 13.66 10.01 -9.62
C LEU A 129 13.65 11.17 -8.62
N TYR A 130 14.19 10.95 -7.43
CA TYR A 130 14.28 11.99 -6.42
C TYR A 130 15.32 13.04 -6.77
N ALA A 131 16.41 12.64 -7.41
CA ALA A 131 17.38 13.57 -7.97
C ALA A 131 16.81 14.34 -9.15
N ALA A 132 16.01 13.73 -10.02
CA ALA A 132 15.36 14.40 -11.13
C ALA A 132 14.27 15.37 -10.66
N LEU A 133 13.44 15.01 -9.66
CA LEU A 133 12.50 15.95 -9.03
C LEU A 133 13.25 17.10 -8.36
N GLY A 134 14.32 16.81 -7.63
CA GLY A 134 15.17 17.83 -7.00
C GLY A 134 15.85 18.72 -8.03
N TYR A 135 16.40 18.15 -9.09
CA TYR A 135 17.02 18.89 -10.19
C TYR A 135 16.01 19.79 -10.92
N ASP A 136 14.84 19.26 -11.27
CA ASP A 136 13.77 20.03 -11.91
C ASP A 136 13.32 21.19 -11.02
N MET A 137 13.27 20.98 -9.71
CA MET A 137 12.91 22.04 -8.75
C MET A 137 14.02 23.10 -8.60
N ASP A 138 15.28 22.70 -8.58
CA ASP A 138 16.41 23.63 -8.50
C ASP A 138 16.54 24.49 -9.78
N GLU A 139 16.33 23.88 -10.96
CA GLU A 139 16.26 24.60 -12.22
C GLU A 139 15.04 25.55 -12.24
N LEU A 140 13.88 25.13 -11.72
CA LEU A 140 12.72 26.00 -11.58
C LEU A 140 13.02 27.19 -10.67
N LYS A 141 13.61 26.98 -9.49
CA LYS A 141 14.03 28.05 -8.57
C LYS A 141 14.98 29.03 -9.27
N LYS A 142 15.96 28.53 -10.00
CA LYS A 142 16.91 29.34 -10.76
C LYS A 142 16.22 30.18 -11.82
N HIS A 143 15.33 29.60 -12.63
CA HIS A 143 14.58 30.30 -13.67
C HIS A 143 13.66 31.38 -13.07
N VAL A 144 12.92 31.05 -12.01
CA VAL A 144 12.05 32.04 -11.32
C VAL A 144 12.86 33.23 -10.80
N ARG A 145 14.04 32.97 -10.17
CA ARG A 145 14.95 34.05 -9.76
C ARG A 145 15.40 34.90 -10.93
N GLN A 146 15.75 34.30 -12.05
CA GLN A 146 16.19 35.00 -13.26
C GLN A 146 15.08 35.86 -13.87
N GLU A 147 13.85 35.31 -14.00
CA GLU A 147 12.71 36.06 -14.53
C GLU A 147 12.31 37.24 -13.65
N ILE A 148 12.30 37.07 -12.32
CA ILE A 148 12.07 38.19 -11.38
C ILE A 148 13.17 39.25 -11.56
N THR A 149 14.45 38.86 -11.58
CA THR A 149 15.57 39.80 -11.70
C THR A 149 15.52 40.54 -13.05
N ARG A 150 15.32 39.80 -14.15
CA ARG A 150 15.23 40.37 -15.51
C ARG A 150 14.05 41.32 -15.62
N GLY A 151 12.86 40.84 -15.19
CA GLY A 151 11.64 41.62 -15.29
C GLY A 151 11.73 42.99 -14.56
N ILE A 152 12.30 42.98 -13.36
CA ILE A 152 12.50 44.21 -12.61
C ILE A 152 13.58 45.13 -13.27
N ALA A 153 14.69 44.53 -13.71
CA ALA A 153 15.78 45.30 -14.35
C ALA A 153 15.35 45.93 -15.69
N THR A 154 14.42 45.32 -16.41
CA THR A 154 13.90 45.80 -17.69
C THR A 154 12.54 46.48 -17.58
N SER A 155 12.04 46.72 -16.38
CA SER A 155 10.72 47.32 -16.12
C SER A 155 9.56 46.64 -16.84
N LEU A 156 9.61 45.30 -16.93
CA LEU A 156 8.51 44.52 -17.53
C LEU A 156 7.26 44.63 -16.65
N PRO A 157 6.05 44.64 -17.28
CA PRO A 157 4.81 44.50 -16.52
C PRO A 157 4.82 43.22 -15.69
N TYR A 158 4.36 43.29 -14.44
CA TYR A 158 4.38 42.14 -13.52
C TYR A 158 3.56 40.95 -14.05
N GLU A 159 2.49 41.22 -14.81
CA GLU A 159 1.72 40.19 -15.52
C GLU A 159 2.57 39.40 -16.51
N GLN A 160 3.52 40.06 -17.18
CA GLN A 160 4.43 39.39 -18.09
C GLN A 160 5.46 38.56 -17.34
N ILE A 161 5.96 39.03 -16.20
CA ILE A 161 6.84 38.25 -15.32
C ILE A 161 6.11 37.01 -14.81
N ALA A 162 4.86 37.15 -14.34
CA ALA A 162 4.03 36.03 -13.88
C ALA A 162 3.78 35.00 -14.99
N ARG A 163 3.49 35.42 -16.22
CA ARG A 163 3.33 34.50 -17.37
C ARG A 163 4.60 33.71 -17.66
N ASN A 164 5.75 34.39 -17.70
CA ASN A 164 7.05 33.75 -17.97
C ASN A 164 7.38 32.69 -16.92
N ILE A 165 7.05 32.96 -15.65
CA ILE A 165 7.21 32.00 -14.55
C ILE A 165 6.25 30.82 -14.73
N SER A 166 4.98 31.08 -15.05
CA SER A 166 3.96 30.04 -15.26
C SER A 166 4.37 29.06 -16.36
N ASP A 167 4.81 29.55 -17.50
CA ASP A 167 5.22 28.72 -18.64
C ASP A 167 6.37 27.75 -18.28
N ARG A 168 7.30 28.20 -17.43
CA ARG A 168 8.42 27.39 -16.96
C ARG A 168 8.04 26.36 -15.89
N THR A 169 7.04 26.67 -15.08
CA THR A 169 6.59 25.79 -13.98
C THR A 169 5.88 24.53 -14.48
N MET A 170 5.38 24.53 -15.73
CA MET A 170 4.68 23.37 -16.28
C MET A 170 5.61 22.22 -16.71
N LEU A 171 6.91 22.45 -16.92
CA LEU A 171 7.87 21.41 -17.30
C LEU A 171 8.12 20.40 -16.13
N PRO A 172 8.42 20.82 -14.91
CA PRO A 172 8.53 19.93 -13.77
C PRO A 172 7.26 19.10 -13.52
N LEU A 173 6.07 19.70 -13.65
CA LEU A 173 4.81 18.97 -13.54
C LEU A 173 4.69 17.85 -14.60
N ALA A 174 5.12 18.08 -15.83
CA ALA A 174 5.11 17.06 -16.87
C ALA A 174 6.03 15.89 -16.54
N ASN A 175 7.21 16.18 -15.96
CA ASN A 175 8.14 15.17 -15.47
C ASN A 175 7.57 14.38 -14.28
N ALA A 176 7.01 15.05 -13.28
CA ALA A 176 6.33 14.41 -12.16
C ALA A 176 5.21 13.48 -12.61
N ASN A 177 4.39 13.92 -13.56
CA ASN A 177 3.33 13.10 -14.15
C ASN A 177 3.87 11.85 -14.86
N ARG A 178 5.00 11.98 -15.59
CA ARG A 178 5.67 10.83 -16.23
C ARG A 178 6.19 9.84 -15.21
N ILE A 179 6.73 10.33 -14.12
CA ILE A 179 7.23 9.54 -12.99
C ILE A 179 6.09 8.75 -12.35
N VAL A 180 5.00 9.40 -11.98
CA VAL A 180 3.81 8.76 -11.40
C VAL A 180 3.34 7.60 -12.29
N ARG A 181 3.19 7.83 -13.59
CA ARG A 181 2.73 6.80 -14.53
C ARG A 181 3.71 5.65 -14.68
N THR A 182 5.00 5.95 -14.80
CA THR A 182 6.02 4.92 -15.06
C THR A 182 6.30 4.09 -13.82
N GLU A 183 6.56 4.74 -12.68
CA GLU A 183 6.93 4.07 -11.44
C GLU A 183 5.72 3.43 -10.75
N GLY A 184 4.56 4.10 -10.75
CA GLY A 184 3.33 3.53 -10.22
C GLY A 184 2.99 2.22 -10.92
N HIS A 185 3.01 2.22 -12.27
CA HIS A 185 2.79 1.01 -13.05
C HIS A 185 3.84 -0.08 -12.77
N ARG A 186 5.12 0.26 -12.76
CA ARG A 186 6.20 -0.68 -12.47
C ARG A 186 6.02 -1.34 -11.09
N ILE A 187 5.68 -0.55 -10.08
CA ILE A 187 5.48 -1.03 -8.71
C ILE A 187 4.25 -1.93 -8.60
N GLN A 188 3.15 -1.59 -9.28
CA GLN A 188 1.96 -2.45 -9.37
C GLN A 188 2.29 -3.80 -9.99
N GLN A 189 3.09 -3.83 -11.06
CA GLN A 189 3.49 -5.08 -11.70
C GLN A 189 4.48 -5.89 -10.86
N ALA A 190 5.40 -5.23 -10.15
CA ALA A 190 6.32 -5.88 -9.21
C ALA A 190 5.54 -6.54 -8.06
N SER A 191 4.62 -5.83 -7.44
CA SER A 191 3.81 -6.34 -6.34
C SER A 191 2.85 -7.47 -6.78
N ALA A 192 2.33 -7.39 -7.99
CA ALA A 192 1.56 -8.49 -8.58
C ALA A 192 2.41 -9.75 -8.81
N ASP A 193 3.69 -9.58 -9.17
CA ASP A 193 4.65 -10.69 -9.30
C ASP A 193 4.97 -11.30 -7.93
N ASP A 194 5.21 -10.48 -6.91
CA ASP A 194 5.40 -10.93 -5.52
C ASP A 194 4.16 -11.68 -4.99
N ALA A 195 2.95 -11.21 -5.31
CA ALA A 195 1.70 -11.89 -4.94
C ALA A 195 1.57 -13.28 -5.60
N ARG A 196 1.92 -13.40 -6.90
CA ARG A 196 1.94 -14.70 -7.60
C ARG A 196 2.94 -15.66 -6.97
N ASN A 197 4.15 -15.18 -6.66
CA ASN A 197 5.18 -15.98 -5.98
C ASN A 197 4.72 -16.44 -4.59
N ALA A 198 4.08 -15.56 -3.81
CA ALA A 198 3.53 -15.92 -2.51
C ALA A 198 2.40 -16.95 -2.62
N ALA A 199 1.54 -16.86 -3.63
CA ALA A 199 0.50 -17.85 -3.90
C ALA A 199 1.10 -19.19 -4.32
N LYS A 200 2.09 -19.20 -5.23
CA LYS A 200 2.82 -20.42 -5.65
C LYS A 200 3.49 -21.11 -4.47
N ALA A 201 4.10 -20.35 -3.55
CA ALA A 201 4.70 -20.89 -2.33
C ALA A 201 3.68 -21.51 -1.36
N LYS A 202 2.39 -21.23 -1.53
CA LYS A 202 1.27 -21.85 -0.81
C LYS A 202 0.56 -22.95 -1.59
N GLY A 203 1.16 -23.42 -2.69
CA GLY A 203 0.64 -24.52 -3.49
C GLY A 203 -0.32 -24.09 -4.60
N ALA A 204 -0.54 -22.79 -4.85
CA ALA A 204 -1.33 -22.36 -5.97
C ALA A 204 -0.62 -22.64 -7.30
N ASP A 205 -1.27 -23.38 -8.20
CA ASP A 205 -0.77 -23.62 -9.55
C ASP A 205 -1.15 -22.45 -10.47
N VAL A 206 -0.28 -21.45 -10.54
CA VAL A 206 -0.49 -20.24 -11.30
C VAL A 206 0.65 -20.00 -12.29
N VAL A 207 0.28 -19.46 -13.44
CA VAL A 207 1.19 -18.95 -14.47
C VAL A 207 0.90 -17.50 -14.74
N LYS A 208 1.84 -16.79 -15.39
CA LYS A 208 1.67 -15.40 -15.80
C LYS A 208 1.52 -15.30 -17.31
N GLN A 209 0.67 -14.36 -17.77
CA GLN A 209 0.46 -14.08 -19.19
C GLN A 209 0.66 -12.60 -19.46
N TRP A 210 1.48 -12.28 -20.47
CA TRP A 210 1.63 -10.90 -20.92
C TRP A 210 0.37 -10.44 -21.67
N ASP A 211 -0.14 -9.25 -21.32
CA ASP A 211 -1.27 -8.61 -21.98
C ASP A 211 -0.88 -7.19 -22.37
N ALA A 212 -0.75 -6.94 -23.66
CA ALA A 212 -0.38 -5.62 -24.20
C ALA A 212 -1.62 -4.83 -24.60
N SER A 213 -1.56 -3.51 -24.46
CA SER A 213 -2.69 -2.62 -24.81
C SER A 213 -3.04 -2.62 -26.31
N LEU A 214 -2.18 -3.13 -27.18
CA LEU A 214 -2.33 -3.29 -28.63
C LEU A 214 -2.87 -2.06 -29.40
N ASP A 215 -2.54 -0.86 -28.92
CA ASP A 215 -2.85 0.40 -29.63
C ASP A 215 -1.65 0.91 -30.47
N GLY A 216 -1.83 2.05 -31.14
CA GLY A 216 -0.80 2.64 -31.99
C GLY A 216 0.49 3.03 -31.24
N ALA A 217 0.43 3.23 -29.93
CA ALA A 217 1.57 3.57 -29.10
C ALA A 217 2.30 2.34 -28.50
N THR A 218 1.77 1.13 -28.72
CA THR A 218 2.40 -0.10 -28.20
C THR A 218 3.66 -0.43 -29.01
N ARG A 219 4.78 -0.58 -28.31
CA ARG A 219 6.10 -0.84 -28.92
C ARG A 219 6.18 -2.22 -29.56
N PRO A 220 6.99 -2.39 -30.64
CA PRO A 220 7.10 -3.69 -31.34
C PRO A 220 7.45 -4.86 -30.44
N VAL A 221 8.39 -4.68 -29.51
CA VAL A 221 8.79 -5.74 -28.55
C VAL A 221 7.62 -6.11 -27.65
N HIS A 222 6.85 -5.13 -27.18
CA HIS A 222 5.68 -5.40 -26.30
C HIS A 222 4.57 -6.14 -27.04
N ARG A 223 4.39 -5.88 -28.35
CA ARG A 223 3.46 -6.65 -29.20
C ARG A 223 3.91 -8.10 -29.40
N GLN A 224 5.22 -8.36 -29.48
CA GLN A 224 5.76 -9.72 -29.57
C GLN A 224 5.60 -10.50 -28.27
N LEU A 225 5.56 -9.80 -27.13
CA LEU A 225 5.32 -10.41 -25.81
C LEU A 225 3.85 -10.75 -25.59
N ASP A 226 2.93 -10.06 -26.30
CA ASP A 226 1.50 -10.21 -26.09
C ASP A 226 1.05 -11.67 -26.20
N GLY A 227 0.25 -12.12 -25.21
CA GLY A 227 -0.25 -13.49 -25.14
C GLY A 227 0.76 -14.54 -24.65
N GLN A 228 2.06 -14.21 -24.50
CA GLN A 228 3.02 -15.18 -23.96
C GLN A 228 2.63 -15.62 -22.55
N ILE A 229 2.67 -16.95 -22.32
CA ILE A 229 2.46 -17.55 -21.00
C ILE A 229 3.80 -18.09 -20.49
N ARG A 230 4.11 -17.82 -19.21
CA ARG A 230 5.34 -18.27 -18.53
C ARG A 230 5.02 -18.74 -17.12
N GLU A 231 5.88 -19.61 -16.58
CA GLU A 231 5.92 -19.86 -15.15
C GLU A 231 6.18 -18.58 -14.38
N VAL A 232 5.75 -18.50 -13.12
CA VAL A 232 5.89 -17.28 -12.32
C VAL A 232 7.36 -16.86 -12.20
N ASP A 233 8.26 -17.82 -12.08
CA ASP A 233 9.71 -17.66 -11.95
C ASP A 233 10.47 -17.56 -13.28
N GLU A 234 9.79 -17.68 -14.42
CA GLU A 234 10.39 -17.57 -15.74
C GLU A 234 10.21 -16.18 -16.36
N PRO A 235 11.20 -15.65 -17.10
CA PRO A 235 11.05 -14.38 -17.80
C PRO A 235 10.21 -14.53 -19.08
N PHE A 236 9.53 -13.47 -19.48
CA PHE A 236 9.06 -13.28 -20.85
C PHE A 236 10.22 -12.90 -21.76
N GLU A 237 10.23 -13.34 -23.02
CA GLU A 237 11.34 -13.12 -23.95
C GLU A 237 10.85 -12.67 -25.31
N ALA A 238 11.36 -11.51 -25.78
CA ALA A 238 11.17 -11.01 -27.14
C ALA A 238 12.24 -9.96 -27.48
N GLY A 239 12.62 -9.88 -28.75
CA GLY A 239 13.53 -8.85 -29.26
C GLY A 239 14.87 -8.78 -28.52
N GLY A 240 15.38 -9.90 -28.01
CA GLY A 240 16.61 -9.97 -27.24
C GLY A 240 16.49 -9.55 -25.77
N TYR A 241 15.29 -9.20 -25.30
CA TYR A 241 15.02 -8.88 -23.89
C TYR A 241 14.48 -10.09 -23.14
N LYS A 242 14.89 -10.18 -21.85
CA LYS A 242 14.32 -11.10 -20.85
C LYS A 242 13.78 -10.26 -19.70
N VAL A 243 12.46 -10.35 -19.44
CA VAL A 243 11.78 -9.46 -18.51
C VAL A 243 10.76 -10.22 -17.66
N MET A 244 10.85 -10.05 -16.34
CA MET A 244 9.98 -10.78 -15.40
C MET A 244 8.52 -10.30 -15.44
N TYR A 245 8.32 -8.99 -15.60
CA TYR A 245 7.01 -8.34 -15.66
C TYR A 245 7.10 -7.00 -16.39
N PRO A 246 5.98 -6.43 -16.88
CA PRO A 246 5.94 -5.12 -17.51
C PRO A 246 6.57 -4.03 -16.64
N GLY A 247 7.35 -3.14 -17.26
CA GLY A 247 8.08 -2.08 -16.55
C GLY A 247 9.41 -2.51 -15.92
N LYS A 248 9.90 -3.74 -16.22
CA LYS A 248 11.18 -4.27 -15.70
C LYS A 248 12.23 -4.51 -16.80
N PHE A 249 12.12 -3.87 -17.95
CA PHE A 249 13.15 -3.97 -19.02
C PHE A 249 14.47 -3.33 -18.58
N GLY A 250 14.41 -2.31 -17.72
CA GLY A 250 15.57 -1.54 -17.29
C GLY A 250 16.09 -0.61 -18.37
N ARG A 251 15.22 -0.24 -19.30
CA ARG A 251 15.48 0.66 -20.41
C ARG A 251 14.38 1.69 -20.50
N PRO A 252 14.68 3.01 -20.36
CA PRO A 252 13.66 4.06 -20.39
C PRO A 252 12.79 4.00 -21.64
N GLU A 253 13.37 3.68 -22.79
CA GLU A 253 12.66 3.56 -24.07
C GLU A 253 11.62 2.42 -24.07
N GLN A 254 11.71 1.44 -23.19
CA GLN A 254 10.74 0.35 -23.05
C GLN A 254 9.81 0.57 -21.84
N ASP A 255 10.34 1.07 -20.72
CA ASP A 255 9.62 1.15 -19.46
C ASP A 255 8.75 2.41 -19.32
N CYS A 256 9.19 3.58 -19.85
CA CYS A 256 8.44 4.83 -19.74
C CYS A 256 7.03 4.72 -20.33
N ASN A 257 6.01 5.07 -19.53
CA ASN A 257 4.60 5.02 -19.91
C ASN A 257 4.16 3.65 -20.47
N CYS A 258 4.77 2.56 -20.03
CA CYS A 258 4.30 1.21 -20.35
C CYS A 258 2.90 0.99 -19.76
N ARG A 259 2.01 0.29 -20.51
CA ARG A 259 0.64 0.00 -20.11
C ARG A 259 0.31 -1.50 -20.20
N CYS A 260 1.32 -2.32 -20.53
CA CYS A 260 1.16 -3.77 -20.54
C CYS A 260 0.99 -4.29 -19.11
N VAL A 261 0.26 -5.37 -18.93
CA VAL A 261 0.07 -6.01 -17.62
C VAL A 261 0.44 -7.48 -17.70
N ALA A 262 0.89 -8.05 -16.58
CA ALA A 262 1.04 -9.49 -16.42
C ALA A 262 -0.19 -10.03 -15.70
N LEU A 263 -1.07 -10.71 -16.44
CA LEU A 263 -2.27 -11.34 -15.94
C LEU A 263 -1.91 -12.63 -15.20
N THR A 264 -2.70 -13.02 -14.20
CA THR A 264 -2.56 -14.28 -13.49
C THR A 264 -3.51 -15.32 -14.10
N ARG A 265 -2.98 -16.49 -14.45
CA ARG A 265 -3.77 -17.60 -14.96
C ARG A 265 -3.61 -18.79 -14.02
N ALA A 266 -4.72 -19.34 -13.55
CA ALA A 266 -4.70 -20.56 -12.75
C ALA A 266 -4.54 -21.78 -13.67
N ARG A 267 -3.54 -22.62 -13.37
CA ARG A 267 -3.49 -24.03 -13.77
C ARG A 267 -3.86 -24.84 -12.54
N TRP A 268 -4.76 -25.71 -12.60
CA TRP A 268 -5.31 -26.37 -11.41
C TRP A 268 -4.38 -27.37 -10.81
N ALA A 269 -4.16 -27.29 -9.50
CA ALA A 269 -3.78 -28.40 -8.64
C ALA A 269 -3.64 -28.07 -7.15
N LEU A 270 -4.58 -27.36 -6.56
CA LEU A 270 -4.74 -27.50 -5.11
C LEU A 270 -5.55 -28.77 -4.85
N ASP A 271 -5.15 -29.63 -3.90
CA ASP A 271 -5.98 -30.74 -3.51
C ASP A 271 -7.28 -30.21 -2.86
N GLU A 272 -8.35 -31.05 -2.88
CA GLU A 272 -9.67 -30.62 -2.41
C GLU A 272 -9.64 -30.17 -0.94
N LYS A 273 -8.80 -30.75 -0.11
CA LYS A 273 -8.68 -30.45 1.31
C LYS A 273 -8.00 -29.10 1.54
N GLU A 274 -6.99 -28.78 0.74
CA GLU A 274 -6.31 -27.49 0.78
C GLU A 274 -7.22 -26.37 0.29
N LEU A 275 -8.00 -26.62 -0.78
CA LEU A 275 -9.05 -25.71 -1.27
C LEU A 275 -10.13 -25.45 -0.24
N GLU A 276 -10.57 -26.46 0.49
CA GLU A 276 -11.58 -26.34 1.54
C GLU A 276 -11.05 -25.47 2.69
N THR A 277 -9.83 -25.71 3.16
CA THR A 277 -9.16 -24.92 4.18
C THR A 277 -9.04 -23.43 3.79
N LEU A 278 -8.67 -23.16 2.53
CA LEU A 278 -8.55 -21.79 2.02
C LEU A 278 -9.92 -21.10 1.90
N LYS A 279 -10.97 -21.84 1.50
CA LYS A 279 -12.36 -21.35 1.46
C LYS A 279 -12.91 -21.03 2.85
N GLU A 280 -12.66 -21.89 3.84
CA GLU A 280 -13.05 -21.65 5.22
C GLU A 280 -12.35 -20.40 5.79
N ARG A 281 -11.06 -20.23 5.50
CA ARG A 281 -10.31 -19.04 5.89
C ARG A 281 -10.84 -17.77 5.24
N ALA A 282 -11.20 -17.82 3.96
CA ALA A 282 -11.82 -16.71 3.27
C ALA A 282 -13.18 -16.32 3.88
N LYS A 283 -14.01 -17.32 4.21
CA LYS A 283 -15.29 -17.12 4.93
C LYS A 283 -15.08 -16.48 6.29
N PHE A 284 -14.09 -16.95 7.06
CA PHE A 284 -13.74 -16.39 8.36
C PHE A 284 -13.43 -14.90 8.29
N PHE A 285 -12.70 -14.46 7.28
CA PHE A 285 -12.37 -13.05 7.05
C PHE A 285 -13.42 -12.29 6.21
N GLY A 286 -14.48 -12.94 5.75
CA GLY A 286 -15.53 -12.35 4.94
C GLY A 286 -15.10 -11.93 3.53
N LEU A 287 -14.01 -12.53 3.01
CA LEU A 287 -13.48 -12.24 1.68
C LEU A 287 -14.32 -12.83 0.56
N ASP A 288 -15.05 -13.92 0.84
CA ASP A 288 -16.00 -14.57 -0.07
C ASP A 288 -17.23 -13.72 -0.36
N LYS A 289 -17.60 -12.82 0.58
CA LYS A 289 -18.82 -11.99 0.54
C LYS A 289 -18.54 -10.53 0.20
N THR A 290 -17.43 -10.24 -0.47
CA THR A 290 -17.11 -8.88 -0.90
C THR A 290 -17.85 -8.53 -2.19
N GLU A 291 -18.33 -7.28 -2.30
CA GLU A 291 -19.08 -6.81 -3.44
C GLU A 291 -18.16 -6.34 -4.58
N ASP A 292 -17.09 -5.65 -4.23
CA ASP A 292 -16.11 -5.06 -5.17
C ASP A 292 -14.68 -5.18 -4.65
N PHE A 293 -13.73 -4.71 -5.46
CA PHE A 293 -12.30 -4.68 -5.12
C PHE A 293 -12.00 -3.79 -3.90
N THR A 294 -12.70 -2.68 -3.73
CA THR A 294 -12.49 -1.74 -2.61
C THR A 294 -12.86 -2.42 -1.27
N ASP A 295 -13.99 -3.13 -1.22
CA ASP A 295 -14.42 -3.89 -0.05
C ASP A 295 -13.46 -5.07 0.22
N TYR A 296 -13.07 -5.80 -0.83
CA TYR A 296 -12.09 -6.87 -0.73
C TYR A 296 -10.75 -6.36 -0.16
N LYS A 297 -10.21 -5.27 -0.68
CA LYS A 297 -8.96 -4.64 -0.23
C LYS A 297 -9.00 -4.32 1.26
N LYS A 298 -10.07 -3.69 1.75
CA LYS A 298 -10.25 -3.37 3.18
C LYS A 298 -10.22 -4.63 4.04
N LYS A 299 -10.98 -5.66 3.65
CA LYS A 299 -11.08 -6.92 4.40
C LYS A 299 -9.77 -7.71 4.32
N TYR A 300 -9.13 -7.75 3.16
CA TYR A 300 -7.84 -8.43 2.95
C TYR A 300 -6.73 -7.82 3.82
N LEU A 301 -6.56 -6.51 3.80
CA LEU A 301 -5.53 -5.84 4.61
C LEU A 301 -5.74 -6.04 6.12
N LYS A 302 -6.99 -6.12 6.55
CA LYS A 302 -7.32 -6.45 7.93
C LYS A 302 -6.97 -7.90 8.26
N ALA A 303 -7.30 -8.84 7.37
CA ALA A 303 -6.95 -10.25 7.49
C ALA A 303 -5.44 -10.46 7.48
N ALA A 304 -4.71 -9.80 6.58
CA ALA A 304 -3.25 -9.89 6.47
C ALA A 304 -2.55 -9.43 7.76
N LYS A 305 -3.00 -8.33 8.39
CA LYS A 305 -2.50 -7.89 9.71
C LYS A 305 -2.73 -8.92 10.80
N THR A 306 -3.88 -9.60 10.78
CA THR A 306 -4.19 -10.67 11.73
C THR A 306 -3.25 -11.87 11.53
N VAL A 307 -2.99 -12.25 10.26
CA VAL A 307 -2.07 -13.33 9.91
C VAL A 307 -0.62 -12.96 10.23
N GLU A 308 -0.21 -11.70 10.05
CA GLU A 308 1.13 -11.20 10.41
C GLU A 308 1.37 -11.32 11.93
N ASN A 309 0.34 -11.04 12.75
CA ASN A 309 0.41 -11.16 14.20
C ASN A 309 0.49 -12.63 14.69
N THR A 310 0.15 -13.62 13.83
CA THR A 310 0.29 -15.04 14.16
C THR A 310 1.72 -15.58 13.99
N GLY A 311 2.65 -14.81 13.43
CA GLY A 311 4.08 -15.16 13.28
C GLY A 311 4.37 -16.26 12.24
N LYS A 312 5.65 -16.41 11.88
CA LYS A 312 6.13 -17.44 10.92
C LYS A 312 5.88 -18.90 11.34
N SER A 313 5.59 -19.14 12.62
CA SER A 313 5.34 -20.48 13.20
C SER A 313 3.85 -20.82 13.32
N GLY A 314 2.94 -19.97 12.85
CA GLY A 314 1.50 -20.13 13.12
C GLY A 314 1.07 -19.78 14.55
N ILE A 315 2.00 -19.47 15.44
CA ILE A 315 1.74 -19.12 16.84
C ILE A 315 1.21 -17.68 16.92
N ILE A 316 0.07 -17.52 17.58
CA ILE A 316 -0.57 -16.22 17.80
C ILE A 316 0.22 -15.45 18.86
N LYS A 317 0.65 -14.22 18.55
CA LYS A 317 1.26 -13.30 19.51
C LYS A 317 0.23 -12.34 20.08
N ALA A 318 0.33 -12.05 21.37
CA ALA A 318 -0.52 -11.07 22.01
C ALA A 318 -0.17 -9.65 21.58
N ASP A 319 -1.20 -8.85 21.26
CA ASP A 319 -1.06 -7.41 20.99
C ASP A 319 -0.76 -6.64 22.28
N LYS A 320 -1.21 -7.17 23.42
CA LYS A 320 -1.01 -6.59 24.75
C LYS A 320 -0.80 -7.68 25.79
N VAL A 321 0.11 -7.41 26.71
CA VAL A 321 0.34 -8.28 27.89
C VAL A 321 -0.03 -7.49 29.14
N ILE A 322 -0.82 -8.12 30.02
CA ILE A 322 -1.15 -7.61 31.36
C ILE A 322 -0.63 -8.55 32.41
N SER A 323 -0.33 -8.04 33.60
CA SER A 323 0.16 -8.83 34.72
C SER A 323 -0.75 -8.67 35.94
N GLY A 324 -0.84 -9.70 36.76
CA GLY A 324 -1.61 -9.66 38.01
C GLY A 324 -2.90 -10.49 37.98
N HIS A 325 -3.73 -10.34 39.05
CA HIS A 325 -4.95 -11.14 39.25
C HIS A 325 -6.19 -10.60 38.52
N ALA A 326 -6.11 -9.39 37.93
CA ALA A 326 -7.26 -8.80 37.23
C ALA A 326 -7.62 -9.61 35.98
N SER A 327 -8.90 -9.88 35.78
CA SER A 327 -9.39 -10.50 34.55
C SER A 327 -9.08 -9.64 33.33
N THR A 328 -8.83 -10.26 32.19
CA THR A 328 -8.74 -9.54 30.90
C THR A 328 -10.05 -8.80 30.62
N PRO A 329 -10.01 -7.58 30.04
CA PRO A 329 -11.19 -6.74 29.91
C PRO A 329 -12.28 -7.39 29.07
N LYS A 330 -13.53 -7.05 29.33
CA LYS A 330 -14.69 -7.46 28.53
C LYS A 330 -14.63 -6.91 27.12
N LYS A 331 -14.10 -5.68 26.97
CA LYS A 331 -13.91 -4.99 25.70
C LYS A 331 -12.50 -4.48 25.60
N ALA A 332 -11.81 -4.82 24.50
CA ALA A 332 -10.47 -4.34 24.20
C ALA A 332 -10.51 -2.94 23.58
N ALA A 333 -9.40 -2.21 23.69
CA ALA A 333 -9.22 -0.96 22.97
C ALA A 333 -9.17 -1.20 21.44
N PRO A 334 -9.50 -0.20 20.62
CA PRO A 334 -9.43 -0.33 19.15
C PRO A 334 -8.06 -0.83 18.68
N GLY A 335 -8.06 -1.82 17.80
CA GLY A 335 -6.84 -2.42 17.24
C GLY A 335 -6.22 -3.56 18.06
N ILE A 336 -6.68 -3.82 19.28
CA ILE A 336 -6.23 -4.96 20.11
C ILE A 336 -7.15 -6.15 19.85
N ARG A 337 -6.57 -7.28 19.48
CA ARG A 337 -7.25 -8.54 19.16
C ARG A 337 -6.91 -9.67 20.12
N VAL A 338 -5.71 -9.63 20.68
CA VAL A 338 -5.21 -10.68 21.60
C VAL A 338 -4.56 -10.02 22.81
N ILE A 339 -5.02 -10.44 24.00
CA ILE A 339 -4.43 -9.99 25.25
C ILE A 339 -3.98 -11.23 26.04
N ASP A 340 -2.70 -11.27 26.38
CA ASP A 340 -2.17 -12.26 27.31
C ASP A 340 -2.16 -11.71 28.73
N ARG A 341 -2.60 -12.53 29.66
CA ARG A 341 -2.45 -12.28 31.10
C ARG A 341 -1.38 -13.20 31.68
N LYS A 342 -0.42 -12.60 32.40
CA LYS A 342 0.62 -13.31 33.10
C LYS A 342 0.26 -13.47 34.60
N ASN A 343 0.53 -14.66 35.13
CA ASN A 343 0.46 -14.92 36.56
C ASN A 343 1.65 -14.27 37.34
N ALA A 344 1.67 -14.39 38.64
CA ALA A 344 2.74 -13.85 39.50
C ALA A 344 4.14 -14.42 39.16
N GLY A 345 4.21 -15.63 38.60
CA GLY A 345 5.45 -16.28 38.16
C GLY A 345 5.91 -15.82 36.74
N GLY A 346 5.18 -14.92 36.08
CA GLY A 346 5.51 -14.40 34.76
C GLY A 346 5.07 -15.27 33.59
N ALA A 347 4.47 -16.43 33.79
CA ALA A 347 3.91 -17.29 32.74
C ALA A 347 2.52 -16.79 32.32
N VAL A 348 2.21 -16.93 31.04
CA VAL A 348 0.87 -16.60 30.50
C VAL A 348 -0.10 -17.68 31.01
N ASN A 349 -1.14 -17.27 31.72
CA ASN A 349 -2.17 -18.18 32.20
C ASN A 349 -3.53 -17.99 31.55
N VAL A 350 -3.73 -16.89 30.81
CA VAL A 350 -4.91 -16.65 29.98
C VAL A 350 -4.51 -15.92 28.72
N ARG A 351 -4.99 -16.39 27.57
CA ARG A 351 -4.96 -15.67 26.29
C ARG A 351 -6.38 -15.37 25.86
N SER A 352 -6.71 -14.09 25.72
CA SER A 352 -8.04 -13.60 25.38
C SER A 352 -8.09 -13.09 23.95
N PHE A 353 -9.13 -13.47 23.21
CA PHE A 353 -9.38 -13.07 21.83
C PHE A 353 -10.59 -12.15 21.75
N TYR A 354 -10.49 -11.10 20.92
CA TYR A 354 -11.49 -10.06 20.77
C TYR A 354 -11.95 -9.93 19.31
N GLY A 355 -13.26 -9.71 19.15
CA GLY A 355 -13.90 -9.48 17.85
C GLY A 355 -13.61 -8.09 17.28
N ASP A 356 -14.19 -7.82 16.13
CA ASP A 356 -14.07 -6.54 15.43
C ASP A 356 -14.73 -5.37 16.16
N ASP A 357 -15.78 -5.66 16.93
CA ASP A 357 -16.47 -4.77 17.84
C ASP A 357 -15.68 -4.51 19.14
N GLY A 358 -14.54 -5.17 19.29
CA GLY A 358 -13.70 -5.17 20.47
C GLY A 358 -14.22 -6.05 21.61
N MET A 359 -15.36 -6.73 21.46
CA MET A 359 -15.89 -7.61 22.49
C MET A 359 -15.10 -8.90 22.60
N LYS A 360 -14.92 -9.39 23.82
CA LYS A 360 -14.23 -10.66 24.07
C LYS A 360 -15.01 -11.81 23.47
N GLN A 361 -14.38 -12.63 22.66
CA GLN A 361 -14.99 -13.80 22.01
C GLN A 361 -14.55 -15.11 22.66
N LYS A 362 -13.31 -15.15 23.15
CA LYS A 362 -12.73 -16.38 23.68
C LYS A 362 -11.62 -16.10 24.68
N ASP A 363 -11.50 -16.98 25.70
CA ASP A 363 -10.33 -17.09 26.55
C ASP A 363 -9.77 -18.52 26.44
N LEU A 364 -8.46 -18.66 26.28
CA LEU A 364 -7.73 -19.91 26.49
C LEU A 364 -7.03 -19.85 27.85
N HIS A 365 -7.28 -20.83 28.71
CA HIS A 365 -6.71 -20.95 30.03
C HIS A 365 -5.70 -22.09 30.04
N THR A 366 -4.54 -21.90 30.66
CA THR A 366 -3.47 -22.90 30.74
C THR A 366 -3.52 -23.73 32.01
N ASP A 367 -4.48 -23.44 32.91
CA ASP A 367 -4.64 -24.10 34.18
C ASP A 367 -6.14 -24.28 34.55
N ASP A 368 -6.41 -24.97 35.64
CA ASP A 368 -7.74 -25.24 36.20
C ASP A 368 -8.24 -24.16 37.18
N HIS A 369 -7.52 -23.05 37.33
CA HIS A 369 -7.79 -21.96 38.30
C HIS A 369 -7.85 -22.43 39.78
N GLY A 370 -7.28 -23.58 40.12
CA GLY A 370 -7.40 -24.21 41.41
C GLY A 370 -8.72 -24.95 41.67
N PHE A 371 -9.48 -25.22 40.59
CA PHE A 371 -10.75 -25.96 40.64
C PHE A 371 -10.73 -27.22 39.75
N PRO A 372 -9.88 -28.25 40.10
CA PRO A 372 -9.69 -29.43 39.26
C PRO A 372 -10.97 -30.25 39.05
N ASN A 373 -11.94 -30.13 39.93
CA ASN A 373 -13.24 -30.82 39.81
C ASN A 373 -14.18 -30.17 38.76
N ARG A 374 -13.92 -28.88 38.40
CA ARG A 374 -14.75 -28.12 37.42
C ARG A 374 -14.14 -28.08 36.04
N HIS A 375 -12.82 -28.12 35.96
CA HIS A 375 -12.07 -28.02 34.71
C HIS A 375 -11.24 -29.27 34.47
N LYS A 376 -11.89 -30.33 34.00
CA LYS A 376 -11.29 -31.68 33.79
C LYS A 376 -10.77 -31.87 32.37
N PHE A 377 -10.25 -30.83 31.75
CA PHE A 377 -9.71 -30.86 30.37
C PHE A 377 -8.18 -30.85 30.40
N GLY A 378 -7.54 -31.47 29.40
CA GLY A 378 -6.09 -31.50 29.29
C GLY A 378 -5.36 -32.15 30.44
N GLN A 379 -4.04 -31.89 30.54
CA GLN A 379 -3.21 -32.46 31.63
C GLN A 379 -3.24 -31.62 32.94
N HIS A 380 -3.46 -30.30 32.79
CA HIS A 380 -3.43 -29.33 33.88
C HIS A 380 -4.75 -28.56 34.05
N GLY A 381 -5.85 -29.06 33.44
CA GLY A 381 -7.14 -28.41 33.47
C GLY A 381 -7.29 -27.30 32.46
N GLU A 382 -6.45 -27.32 31.39
CA GLU A 382 -6.48 -26.32 30.30
C GLU A 382 -7.82 -26.37 29.54
N HIS A 383 -8.46 -25.23 29.42
CA HIS A 383 -9.79 -25.14 28.79
C HIS A 383 -10.00 -23.82 28.05
N ALA A 384 -11.00 -23.83 27.19
CA ALA A 384 -11.47 -22.64 26.50
C ALA A 384 -12.81 -22.17 27.07
N HIS A 385 -12.99 -20.87 27.15
CA HIS A 385 -14.27 -20.22 27.31
C HIS A 385 -14.64 -19.46 26.06
N ASP A 386 -15.80 -19.75 25.45
CA ASP A 386 -16.37 -18.96 24.38
C ASP A 386 -17.48 -18.04 24.94
N TYR A 387 -17.56 -16.82 24.40
CA TYR A 387 -18.46 -15.76 24.88
C TYR A 387 -19.38 -15.30 23.75
N GLU A 388 -20.67 -15.21 24.04
CA GLU A 388 -21.69 -14.58 23.18
C GLU A 388 -22.28 -13.36 23.90
N TRP A 389 -22.39 -12.25 23.17
CA TRP A 389 -22.89 -10.97 23.68
C TRP A 389 -24.17 -10.57 22.95
N ASP A 390 -25.11 -9.90 23.65
CA ASP A 390 -26.26 -9.25 23.03
C ASP A 390 -25.89 -7.89 22.42
N GLU A 391 -26.86 -7.23 21.76
CA GLU A 391 -26.67 -5.93 21.12
C GLU A 391 -26.31 -4.82 22.13
N ASP A 392 -26.71 -4.95 23.38
CA ASP A 392 -26.37 -4.04 24.48
C ASP A 392 -24.99 -4.34 25.08
N GLY A 393 -24.29 -5.36 24.57
CA GLY A 393 -23.02 -5.82 25.06
C GLY A 393 -23.11 -6.53 26.42
N ARG A 394 -24.27 -7.10 26.81
CA ARG A 394 -24.40 -7.96 27.98
C ARG A 394 -24.08 -9.39 27.61
N LEU A 395 -23.52 -10.15 28.54
CA LEU A 395 -23.18 -11.56 28.31
C LEU A 395 -24.47 -12.37 28.15
N LYS A 396 -24.66 -12.93 26.94
CA LYS A 396 -25.78 -13.80 26.62
C LYS A 396 -25.51 -15.25 26.98
N ASN A 397 -24.29 -15.70 26.64
CA ASN A 397 -23.86 -17.08 26.90
C ASN A 397 -22.37 -17.15 27.15
N LYS A 398 -21.96 -18.12 27.98
CA LYS A 398 -20.54 -18.51 28.21
C LYS A 398 -20.47 -20.03 28.28
N THR A 399 -19.76 -20.60 27.29
CA THR A 399 -19.52 -22.07 27.27
C THR A 399 -18.10 -22.38 27.68
N THR A 400 -17.92 -23.54 28.33
CA THR A 400 -16.59 -24.07 28.67
C THR A 400 -16.39 -25.37 27.93
N ARG A 401 -15.26 -25.50 27.25
CA ARG A 401 -14.93 -26.69 26.46
C ARG A 401 -13.44 -27.02 26.48
N GLU A 402 -13.11 -28.17 25.94
CA GLU A 402 -11.72 -28.54 25.67
C GLU A 402 -11.12 -27.63 24.60
N ILE A 403 -9.82 -27.34 24.72
CA ILE A 403 -9.07 -26.58 23.71
C ILE A 403 -8.86 -27.46 22.48
N SER A 404 -9.25 -26.99 21.33
CA SER A 404 -9.07 -27.74 20.07
C SER A 404 -7.58 -27.90 19.72
N LYS A 405 -7.28 -28.92 18.90
CA LYS A 405 -5.91 -29.17 18.42
C LYS A 405 -5.33 -27.93 17.71
N GLU A 406 -6.13 -27.27 16.89
CA GLU A 406 -5.73 -26.05 16.18
C GLU A 406 -5.44 -24.89 17.14
N GLU A 407 -6.27 -24.70 18.17
CA GLU A 407 -6.05 -23.67 19.19
C GLU A 407 -4.76 -23.92 19.98
N ARG A 408 -4.43 -25.17 20.29
CA ARG A 408 -3.16 -25.55 20.93
C ARG A 408 -1.96 -25.29 20.02
N GLU A 409 -2.06 -25.66 18.73
CA GLU A 409 -0.99 -25.42 17.77
C GLU A 409 -0.74 -23.93 17.56
N ARG A 410 -1.81 -23.12 17.49
CA ARG A 410 -1.74 -21.67 17.29
C ARG A 410 -1.37 -20.87 18.54
N SER A 411 -1.48 -21.45 19.70
CA SER A 411 -1.13 -20.86 21.00
C SER A 411 -0.08 -21.69 21.75
N GLY A 412 0.73 -22.47 21.04
CA GLY A 412 1.73 -23.37 21.61
C GLY A 412 2.84 -22.68 22.41
N ASP A 413 2.93 -21.38 22.35
CA ASP A 413 3.84 -20.56 23.16
C ASP A 413 3.34 -20.31 24.59
N ILE A 414 2.10 -20.68 24.89
CA ILE A 414 1.51 -20.54 26.25
C ILE A 414 1.20 -21.89 26.93
N PHE A 415 1.27 -23.00 26.18
CA PHE A 415 1.01 -24.37 26.70
C PHE A 415 2.28 -25.17 26.92
#